data_9caab7a0499977eb39d8719854a4fcf1
#
_entry.id   9caab7a0499977eb39d8719854a4fcf1
#
_cell.length_a   1.000
_cell.length_b   1.000
_cell.length_c   1.000
_cell.angle_alpha   90.00
_cell.angle_beta   90.00
_cell.angle_gamma   90.00
#
_symmetry.space_group_name_H-M   'P 1'
#
loop_
_entity.id
_entity.type
_entity.pdbx_description
1 polymer ?
#
loop_
_entity_poly.entity_id
_entity_poly.type
_entity_poly.pdbx_seq_one_letter_code
_entity_poly.pdbx_strand_id
1 'polypeptide(L)'
;MMKQLLTPDYIFESSWEVCNKVGGIYTVLSTRAKTLQGVFPDRIFFIGPDVWLGKENPLFTEDEKMLQAWRKHALEKDDLKIRIGRWNIPGNPIAILVDFTPFYTQKNDIYTQAWIDFQVDSLHAYGDYAEASMFSYAAGKVVESYYRYNLTASDKVVYQAHEWMTGLGALYIQKAIPEIATIFTTHATSIGRSIAGNNKPLYDYLFAYNGDQMAQELNMESKHSIEKQTAHHVDCFTTVSEITNHECCELLNKSADVVLMNGFEDDFVPKGAAFTRKRKHARAVLLNMANKLMGTQLDDDTMIIGTSGRYEFKNKGINVYLEALNRLTRDKNLKKDVLAFINVPGWVGEAREDLRERLDSGKDYDTPLECPFITHWLHNMSHDQVLDMLKYLNMSNSVDTKVKVVFVPCYLDGKDGILNELYYDLLIGTDLSVYPSYYEPWGYTPLESIAFKVPTITTDLAGFGLWVNSLTGKNATLQDGVKVIHRTDYNYSEVADTIKDTISEFSSLTSTEINKIRKNAANIAEKALWKHFIQYYYEAYDIALRNAAKRLSLN
;
A
#
# COMPACT_ATOMS: atom_id res chain seq x y z
N MET A 1 -18.43 17.98 27.53
CA MET A 1 -19.37 17.05 26.87
C MET A 1 -18.68 16.51 25.63
N MET A 2 -18.47 15.20 25.51
CA MET A 2 -18.02 14.63 24.25
C MET A 2 -19.09 14.93 23.19
N LYS A 3 -18.67 15.51 22.07
CA LYS A 3 -19.58 15.77 20.94
C LYS A 3 -20.07 14.43 20.40
N GLN A 4 -21.38 14.21 20.39
CA GLN A 4 -21.94 12.99 19.82
C GLN A 4 -21.74 13.02 18.31
N LEU A 5 -21.01 12.06 17.76
CA LEU A 5 -20.77 11.93 16.33
C LEU A 5 -22.04 11.46 15.63
N LEU A 6 -22.32 12.04 14.48
CA LEU A 6 -23.34 11.51 13.57
C LEU A 6 -22.83 10.21 12.93
N THR A 7 -23.71 9.22 12.89
CA THR A 7 -23.42 7.91 12.32
C THR A 7 -24.26 7.69 11.08
N PRO A 8 -23.68 7.23 9.96
CA PRO A 8 -24.46 6.89 8.77
C PRO A 8 -25.35 5.67 9.02
N ASP A 9 -26.47 5.61 8.33
CA ASP A 9 -27.33 4.42 8.27
C ASP A 9 -26.84 3.46 7.18
N TYR A 10 -26.28 4.00 6.07
CA TYR A 10 -25.71 3.24 4.95
C TYR A 10 -24.39 3.86 4.47
N ILE A 11 -23.46 3.01 4.07
CA ILE A 11 -22.16 3.39 3.52
C ILE A 11 -21.95 2.70 2.17
N PHE A 12 -21.59 3.48 1.17
CA PHE A 12 -21.13 2.99 -0.14
C PHE A 12 -19.68 3.40 -0.32
N GLU A 13 -18.81 2.43 -0.64
CA GLU A 13 -17.41 2.69 -0.95
C GLU A 13 -17.08 2.22 -2.35
N SER A 14 -16.54 3.09 -3.18
CA SER A 14 -16.08 2.75 -4.52
C SER A 14 -14.58 2.77 -4.63
N SER A 15 -14.02 1.73 -5.23
CA SER A 15 -12.61 1.61 -5.53
C SER A 15 -12.39 0.67 -6.71
N TRP A 16 -11.38 0.98 -7.51
CA TRP A 16 -10.90 0.06 -8.55
C TRP A 16 -10.44 -1.30 -8.00
N GLU A 17 -10.07 -1.33 -6.72
CA GLU A 17 -9.51 -2.51 -6.06
C GLU A 17 -10.55 -3.33 -5.28
N VAL A 18 -11.83 -3.05 -5.39
CA VAL A 18 -12.89 -3.92 -4.84
C VAL A 18 -13.01 -5.19 -5.68
N CYS A 19 -12.85 -6.35 -5.06
CA CYS A 19 -12.78 -7.65 -5.72
C CYS A 19 -11.73 -7.73 -6.85
N ASN A 20 -10.74 -6.85 -6.81
CA ASN A 20 -9.69 -6.72 -7.82
C ASN A 20 -8.37 -6.34 -7.12
N LYS A 21 -7.49 -7.31 -6.90
CA LYS A 21 -6.25 -7.12 -6.13
C LYS A 21 -5.16 -6.53 -7.03
N VAL A 22 -4.93 -5.22 -6.92
CA VAL A 22 -3.91 -4.50 -7.68
C VAL A 22 -2.82 -3.92 -6.78
N GLY A 23 -3.19 -3.27 -5.67
CA GLY A 23 -2.24 -2.54 -4.85
C GLY A 23 -2.61 -2.43 -3.36
N GLY A 24 -2.12 -1.36 -2.72
CA GLY A 24 -2.27 -1.13 -1.28
C GLY A 24 -3.69 -0.75 -0.85
N ILE A 25 -4.50 -0.21 -1.74
CA ILE A 25 -5.89 0.15 -1.44
C ILE A 25 -6.72 -1.11 -1.16
N TYR A 26 -6.46 -2.19 -1.92
CA TYR A 26 -7.03 -3.50 -1.61
C TYR A 26 -6.79 -3.90 -0.15
N THR A 27 -5.58 -3.73 0.35
CA THR A 27 -5.23 -4.05 1.74
C THR A 27 -6.01 -3.19 2.73
N VAL A 28 -6.12 -1.88 2.47
CA VAL A 28 -6.91 -0.96 3.31
C VAL A 28 -8.36 -1.42 3.41
N LEU A 29 -9.01 -1.62 2.27
CA LEU A 29 -10.43 -1.96 2.20
C LEU A 29 -10.70 -3.36 2.77
N SER A 30 -9.95 -4.36 2.33
CA SER A 30 -10.17 -5.75 2.70
C SER A 30 -9.91 -6.05 4.18
N THR A 31 -8.91 -5.41 4.78
CA THR A 31 -8.61 -5.60 6.21
C THR A 31 -9.55 -4.81 7.12
N ARG A 32 -10.06 -3.66 6.66
CA ARG A 32 -11.01 -2.84 7.41
C ARG A 32 -12.45 -3.37 7.35
N ALA A 33 -12.79 -4.08 6.29
CA ALA A 33 -14.16 -4.51 6.02
C ALA A 33 -14.79 -5.27 7.20
N LYS A 34 -14.05 -6.16 7.86
CA LYS A 34 -14.52 -6.92 9.04
C LYS A 34 -14.96 -5.99 10.17
N THR A 35 -14.19 -4.96 10.46
CA THR A 35 -14.49 -3.98 11.53
C THR A 35 -15.75 -3.17 11.19
N LEU A 36 -15.86 -2.70 9.95
CA LEU A 36 -17.05 -1.95 9.49
C LEU A 36 -18.30 -2.84 9.43
N GLN A 37 -18.19 -4.06 8.92
CA GLN A 37 -19.31 -5.02 8.86
C GLN A 37 -19.83 -5.37 10.26
N GLY A 38 -18.95 -5.40 11.27
CA GLY A 38 -19.35 -5.60 12.67
C GLY A 38 -20.19 -4.47 13.24
N VAL A 39 -20.03 -3.24 12.74
CA VAL A 39 -20.78 -2.04 13.18
C VAL A 39 -21.99 -1.78 12.28
N PHE A 40 -21.84 -1.99 10.97
CA PHE A 40 -22.85 -1.75 9.94
C PHE A 40 -23.23 -3.05 9.21
N PRO A 41 -23.79 -4.05 9.88
CA PRO A 41 -24.04 -5.36 9.28
C PRO A 41 -24.99 -5.22 8.07
N ASP A 42 -24.48 -5.61 6.90
CA ASP A 42 -25.15 -5.53 5.60
C ASP A 42 -25.68 -4.12 5.22
N ARG A 43 -25.06 -3.07 5.78
CA ARG A 43 -25.31 -1.66 5.45
C ARG A 43 -24.09 -0.96 4.85
N ILE A 44 -23.02 -1.70 4.63
CA ILE A 44 -21.86 -1.25 3.88
C ILE A 44 -21.79 -2.02 2.56
N PHE A 45 -21.66 -1.29 1.47
CA PHE A 45 -21.60 -1.79 0.10
C PHE A 45 -20.30 -1.36 -0.54
N PHE A 46 -19.51 -2.32 -1.00
CA PHE A 46 -18.31 -2.05 -1.78
C PHE A 46 -18.62 -2.15 -3.26
N ILE A 47 -18.26 -1.13 -4.03
CA ILE A 47 -18.52 -1.05 -5.47
C ILE A 47 -17.21 -1.14 -6.22
N GLY A 48 -17.09 -2.14 -7.09
CA GLY A 48 -15.94 -2.39 -7.94
C GLY A 48 -16.27 -2.54 -9.41
N PRO A 49 -15.26 -2.47 -10.29
CA PRO A 49 -15.45 -2.72 -11.71
C PRO A 49 -15.64 -4.22 -11.97
N ASP A 50 -16.56 -4.60 -12.85
CA ASP A 50 -16.66 -5.98 -13.34
C ASP A 50 -15.65 -6.21 -14.47
N VAL A 51 -14.37 -6.27 -14.12
CA VAL A 51 -13.29 -6.56 -15.08
C VAL A 51 -13.24 -8.03 -15.49
N TRP A 52 -14.01 -8.88 -14.84
CA TRP A 52 -14.07 -10.32 -15.10
C TRP A 52 -15.12 -10.69 -16.16
N LEU A 53 -16.11 -9.81 -16.42
CA LEU A 53 -17.10 -9.90 -17.50
C LEU A 53 -17.63 -11.34 -17.74
N GLY A 54 -18.24 -11.92 -16.71
CA GLY A 54 -18.84 -13.27 -16.77
C GLY A 54 -17.87 -14.43 -16.54
N LYS A 55 -16.59 -14.16 -16.28
CA LYS A 55 -15.64 -15.17 -15.78
C LYS A 55 -15.76 -15.29 -14.26
N GLU A 56 -15.35 -16.44 -13.74
CA GLU A 56 -15.27 -16.66 -12.30
C GLU A 56 -14.21 -15.72 -11.66
N ASN A 57 -14.63 -14.97 -10.66
CA ASN A 57 -13.73 -14.12 -9.87
C ASN A 57 -13.47 -14.79 -8.51
N PRO A 58 -12.22 -15.20 -8.19
CA PRO A 58 -11.90 -15.89 -6.94
C PRO A 58 -12.14 -15.03 -5.69
N LEU A 59 -12.20 -13.70 -5.86
CA LEU A 59 -12.44 -12.74 -4.79
C LEU A 59 -13.92 -12.40 -4.58
N PHE A 60 -14.82 -12.95 -5.39
CA PHE A 60 -16.23 -12.60 -5.37
C PHE A 60 -17.13 -13.83 -5.50
N THR A 61 -18.11 -13.94 -4.62
CA THR A 61 -19.17 -14.96 -4.70
C THR A 61 -20.49 -14.28 -5.00
N GLU A 62 -20.99 -14.47 -6.22
CA GLU A 62 -22.27 -13.88 -6.63
C GLU A 62 -23.45 -14.55 -5.92
N ASP A 63 -24.44 -13.75 -5.52
CA ASP A 63 -25.74 -14.20 -4.99
C ASP A 63 -26.87 -13.57 -5.82
N GLU A 64 -27.44 -14.34 -6.72
CA GLU A 64 -28.51 -13.88 -7.61
C GLU A 64 -29.79 -13.50 -6.88
N LYS A 65 -29.99 -13.98 -5.65
CA LYS A 65 -31.17 -13.67 -4.82
C LYS A 65 -31.00 -12.39 -4.00
N MET A 66 -29.75 -11.99 -3.78
CA MET A 66 -29.44 -10.79 -3.01
C MET A 66 -29.94 -9.55 -3.75
N LEU A 67 -30.79 -8.74 -3.09
CA LEU A 67 -31.35 -7.50 -3.65
C LEU A 67 -32.02 -7.71 -5.03
N GLN A 68 -32.60 -8.85 -5.27
CA GLN A 68 -33.11 -9.29 -6.58
C GLN A 68 -34.09 -8.27 -7.20
N ALA A 69 -35.02 -7.72 -6.41
CA ALA A 69 -36.00 -6.75 -6.89
C ALA A 69 -35.33 -5.46 -7.40
N TRP A 70 -34.36 -4.94 -6.63
CA TRP A 70 -33.59 -3.78 -7.07
C TRP A 70 -32.66 -4.11 -8.24
N ARG A 71 -31.99 -5.25 -8.26
CA ARG A 71 -31.13 -5.69 -9.39
C ARG A 71 -31.92 -5.69 -10.70
N LYS A 72 -33.16 -6.22 -10.66
CA LYS A 72 -34.06 -6.20 -11.82
C LYS A 72 -34.43 -4.78 -12.24
N HIS A 73 -34.78 -3.91 -11.28
CA HIS A 73 -35.08 -2.50 -11.54
C HIS A 73 -33.88 -1.77 -12.16
N ALA A 74 -32.68 -1.94 -11.60
CA ALA A 74 -31.44 -1.34 -12.09
C ALA A 74 -31.17 -1.70 -13.55
N LEU A 75 -31.40 -2.96 -13.93
CA LEU A 75 -31.24 -3.41 -15.31
C LEU A 75 -32.34 -2.84 -16.24
N GLU A 76 -33.61 -2.92 -15.84
CA GLU A 76 -34.75 -2.61 -16.72
C GLU A 76 -35.06 -1.11 -16.82
N LYS A 77 -34.73 -0.32 -15.81
CA LYS A 77 -35.07 1.10 -15.71
C LYS A 77 -33.87 2.03 -15.80
N ASP A 78 -32.74 1.60 -15.27
CA ASP A 78 -31.54 2.44 -15.18
C ASP A 78 -30.44 1.98 -16.16
N ASP A 79 -30.67 0.92 -16.91
CA ASP A 79 -29.72 0.30 -17.88
C ASP A 79 -28.36 -0.06 -17.22
N LEU A 80 -28.43 -0.48 -15.95
CA LEU A 80 -27.24 -0.84 -15.17
C LEU A 80 -27.07 -2.36 -15.13
N LYS A 81 -25.96 -2.84 -15.67
CA LYS A 81 -25.55 -4.24 -15.57
C LYS A 81 -24.68 -4.43 -14.34
N ILE A 82 -25.23 -5.04 -13.30
CA ILE A 82 -24.54 -5.25 -12.03
C ILE A 82 -24.59 -6.71 -11.60
N ARG A 83 -23.53 -7.12 -10.92
CA ARG A 83 -23.48 -8.40 -10.19
C ARG A 83 -23.40 -8.09 -8.70
N ILE A 84 -24.19 -8.76 -7.89
CA ILE A 84 -24.27 -8.54 -6.44
C ILE A 84 -23.93 -9.83 -5.73
N GLY A 85 -23.16 -9.74 -4.66
CA GLY A 85 -22.76 -10.88 -3.88
C GLY A 85 -21.89 -10.53 -2.70
N ARG A 86 -20.98 -11.41 -2.35
CA ARG A 86 -20.07 -11.25 -1.22
C ARG A 86 -18.62 -11.15 -1.70
N TRP A 87 -17.89 -10.21 -1.12
CA TRP A 87 -16.43 -10.15 -1.28
C TRP A 87 -15.78 -11.20 -0.39
N ASN A 88 -14.95 -12.09 -0.97
CA ASN A 88 -14.32 -13.23 -0.30
C ASN A 88 -13.11 -12.77 0.57
N ILE A 89 -13.40 -11.95 1.57
CA ILE A 89 -12.45 -11.39 2.54
C ILE A 89 -13.03 -11.49 3.96
N PRO A 90 -12.22 -11.27 5.02
CA PRO A 90 -12.73 -11.22 6.38
C PRO A 90 -13.88 -10.23 6.55
N GLY A 91 -14.97 -10.67 7.20
CA GLY A 91 -16.20 -9.90 7.34
C GLY A 91 -17.21 -10.14 6.23
N ASN A 92 -16.81 -10.70 5.10
CA ASN A 92 -17.66 -11.13 3.98
C ASN A 92 -18.72 -10.07 3.59
N PRO A 93 -18.30 -8.80 3.33
CA PRO A 93 -19.21 -7.70 3.09
C PRO A 93 -19.89 -7.82 1.73
N ILE A 94 -20.99 -7.08 1.56
CA ILE A 94 -21.67 -6.99 0.25
C ILE A 94 -20.77 -6.26 -0.74
N ALA A 95 -20.61 -6.84 -1.93
CA ALA A 95 -19.96 -6.22 -3.07
C ALA A 95 -20.89 -6.14 -4.27
N ILE A 96 -20.78 -5.05 -5.00
CA ILE A 96 -21.50 -4.80 -6.25
C ILE A 96 -20.45 -4.56 -7.33
N LEU A 97 -20.43 -5.42 -8.33
CA LEU A 97 -19.57 -5.27 -9.51
C LEU A 97 -20.40 -4.70 -10.66
N VAL A 98 -19.92 -3.61 -11.26
CA VAL A 98 -20.62 -2.91 -12.33
C VAL A 98 -19.90 -3.04 -13.67
N ASP A 99 -20.61 -3.43 -14.72
CA ASP A 99 -20.17 -3.30 -16.10
C ASP A 99 -20.27 -1.83 -16.52
N PHE A 100 -19.13 -1.17 -16.62
CA PHE A 100 -19.04 0.25 -16.99
C PHE A 100 -18.84 0.48 -18.50
N THR A 101 -18.68 -0.59 -19.28
CA THR A 101 -18.40 -0.48 -20.72
C THR A 101 -19.50 0.24 -21.50
N PRO A 102 -20.81 0.14 -21.19
CA PRO A 102 -21.85 0.90 -21.88
C PRO A 102 -21.67 2.43 -21.82
N PHE A 103 -21.06 2.94 -20.74
CA PHE A 103 -20.86 4.38 -20.54
C PHE A 103 -19.84 5.01 -21.49
N TYR A 104 -19.01 4.23 -22.17
CA TYR A 104 -18.11 4.76 -23.21
C TYR A 104 -18.86 5.46 -24.35
N THR A 105 -20.10 5.07 -24.62
CA THR A 105 -20.94 5.73 -25.65
C THR A 105 -21.32 7.15 -25.27
N GLN A 106 -21.37 7.45 -23.96
CA GLN A 106 -21.75 8.75 -23.40
C GLN A 106 -20.52 9.53 -22.89
N LYS A 107 -19.30 9.02 -23.11
CA LYS A 107 -18.08 9.54 -22.49
C LYS A 107 -17.89 11.04 -22.70
N ASN A 108 -18.09 11.53 -23.93
CA ASN A 108 -17.91 12.95 -24.23
C ASN A 108 -18.93 13.85 -23.54
N ASP A 109 -20.18 13.40 -23.42
CA ASP A 109 -21.22 14.14 -22.71
C ASP A 109 -20.93 14.17 -21.21
N ILE A 110 -20.48 13.04 -20.64
CA ILE A 110 -20.08 12.94 -19.24
C ILE A 110 -18.93 13.90 -18.95
N TYR A 111 -17.90 13.95 -19.81
CA TYR A 111 -16.75 14.84 -19.65
C TYR A 111 -17.14 16.31 -19.82
N THR A 112 -18.00 16.62 -20.77
CA THR A 112 -18.53 17.98 -20.97
C THR A 112 -19.28 18.44 -19.74
N GLN A 113 -20.12 17.58 -19.17
CA GLN A 113 -20.88 17.91 -17.98
C GLN A 113 -19.96 18.09 -16.75
N ALA A 114 -18.93 17.24 -16.59
CA ALA A 114 -17.95 17.36 -15.53
C ALA A 114 -17.15 18.69 -15.63
N TRP A 115 -16.85 19.13 -16.83
CA TRP A 115 -16.24 20.44 -17.05
C TRP A 115 -17.18 21.59 -16.68
N ILE A 116 -18.43 21.54 -17.16
CA ILE A 116 -19.42 22.60 -16.90
C ILE A 116 -19.67 22.74 -15.38
N ASP A 117 -19.85 21.62 -14.69
CA ASP A 117 -20.25 21.61 -13.30
C ASP A 117 -19.09 21.82 -12.31
N PHE A 118 -17.92 21.28 -12.62
CA PHE A 118 -16.81 21.16 -11.65
C PHE A 118 -15.45 21.60 -12.20
N GLN A 119 -15.37 22.02 -13.47
CA GLN A 119 -14.12 22.39 -14.15
C GLN A 119 -13.11 21.22 -14.20
N VAL A 120 -13.59 19.99 -14.34
CA VAL A 120 -12.71 18.82 -14.50
C VAL A 120 -12.21 18.75 -15.92
N ASP A 121 -10.91 18.94 -16.12
CA ASP A 121 -10.28 18.81 -17.43
C ASP A 121 -10.12 17.34 -17.82
N SER A 122 -10.78 16.92 -18.88
CA SER A 122 -10.64 15.58 -19.47
C SER A 122 -10.12 15.62 -20.92
N LEU A 123 -9.74 16.81 -21.43
CA LEU A 123 -9.22 16.96 -22.79
C LEU A 123 -7.83 16.37 -22.96
N HIS A 124 -7.02 16.42 -21.90
CA HIS A 124 -5.65 15.89 -21.86
C HIS A 124 -5.60 14.44 -21.36
N ALA A 125 -6.74 13.72 -21.41
CA ALA A 125 -6.85 12.35 -20.93
C ALA A 125 -6.12 11.36 -21.85
N TYR A 126 -5.35 10.47 -21.25
CA TYR A 126 -4.69 9.36 -21.92
C TYR A 126 -4.57 8.13 -21.01
N GLY A 127 -4.13 7.01 -21.57
CA GLY A 127 -3.92 5.76 -20.82
C GLY A 127 -5.20 5.26 -20.17
N ASP A 128 -5.14 5.00 -18.89
CA ASP A 128 -6.21 4.43 -18.06
C ASP A 128 -7.29 5.42 -17.60
N TYR A 129 -7.18 6.70 -17.96
CA TYR A 129 -8.13 7.72 -17.49
C TYR A 129 -9.58 7.45 -17.90
N ALA A 130 -9.80 7.07 -19.16
CA ALA A 130 -11.14 6.80 -19.67
C ALA A 130 -11.78 5.59 -18.97
N GLU A 131 -11.01 4.54 -18.76
CA GLU A 131 -11.46 3.34 -18.07
C GLU A 131 -11.87 3.65 -16.63
N ALA A 132 -10.99 4.29 -15.88
CA ALA A 132 -11.24 4.67 -14.50
C ALA A 132 -12.43 5.63 -14.36
N SER A 133 -12.53 6.66 -15.22
CA SER A 133 -13.60 7.65 -15.13
C SER A 133 -14.96 7.08 -15.51
N MET A 134 -15.04 6.17 -16.48
CA MET A 134 -16.30 5.49 -16.83
C MET A 134 -16.74 4.55 -15.70
N PHE A 135 -15.82 3.81 -15.10
CA PHE A 135 -16.13 3.03 -13.89
C PHE A 135 -16.63 3.94 -12.76
N SER A 136 -15.94 5.04 -12.51
CA SER A 136 -16.30 5.99 -11.46
C SER A 136 -17.72 6.53 -11.63
N TYR A 137 -18.06 6.95 -12.85
CA TYR A 137 -19.40 7.40 -13.20
C TYR A 137 -20.45 6.31 -13.01
N ALA A 138 -20.17 5.09 -13.48
CA ALA A 138 -21.02 3.92 -13.32
C ALA A 138 -21.27 3.61 -11.84
N ALA A 139 -20.25 3.68 -10.98
CA ALA A 139 -20.40 3.51 -9.55
C ALA A 139 -21.34 4.55 -8.93
N GLY A 140 -21.24 5.82 -9.35
CA GLY A 140 -22.19 6.87 -8.97
C GLY A 140 -23.63 6.54 -9.39
N LYS A 141 -23.81 6.05 -10.62
CA LYS A 141 -25.14 5.62 -11.11
C LYS A 141 -25.73 4.44 -10.33
N VAL A 142 -24.88 3.49 -9.91
CA VAL A 142 -25.29 2.38 -9.04
C VAL A 142 -25.83 2.89 -7.70
N VAL A 143 -25.12 3.83 -7.07
CA VAL A 143 -25.57 4.44 -5.79
C VAL A 143 -26.86 5.22 -5.97
N GLU A 144 -27.00 6.01 -7.05
CA GLU A 144 -28.22 6.72 -7.37
C GLU A 144 -29.41 5.76 -7.51
N SER A 145 -29.26 4.69 -8.29
CA SER A 145 -30.29 3.69 -8.50
C SER A 145 -30.72 3.03 -7.18
N TYR A 146 -29.72 2.62 -6.36
CA TYR A 146 -30.01 2.02 -5.06
C TYR A 146 -30.75 2.99 -4.13
N TYR A 147 -30.27 4.23 -4.03
CA TYR A 147 -30.85 5.24 -3.16
C TYR A 147 -32.31 5.53 -3.53
N ARG A 148 -32.58 5.80 -4.82
CA ARG A 148 -33.94 6.10 -5.30
C ARG A 148 -34.91 4.95 -5.14
N TYR A 149 -34.43 3.70 -5.18
CA TYR A 149 -35.27 2.52 -5.06
C TYR A 149 -35.51 2.10 -3.60
N ASN A 150 -34.49 2.13 -2.75
CA ASN A 150 -34.52 1.52 -1.41
C ASN A 150 -34.53 2.51 -0.25
N LEU A 151 -34.12 3.77 -0.46
CA LEU A 151 -33.88 4.72 0.62
C LEU A 151 -34.72 5.98 0.47
N THR A 152 -34.69 6.83 1.50
CA THR A 152 -35.40 8.10 1.58
C THR A 152 -34.48 9.20 2.09
N ALA A 153 -34.90 10.44 2.00
CA ALA A 153 -34.17 11.60 2.52
C ALA A 153 -33.94 11.57 4.05
N SER A 154 -34.64 10.69 4.79
CA SER A 154 -34.40 10.49 6.23
C SER A 154 -33.22 9.59 6.54
N ASP A 155 -32.77 8.78 5.56
CA ASP A 155 -31.65 7.89 5.72
C ASP A 155 -30.32 8.65 5.58
N LYS A 156 -29.43 8.54 6.57
CA LYS A 156 -28.10 9.14 6.53
C LYS A 156 -27.16 8.24 5.71
N VAL A 157 -26.84 8.68 4.52
CA VAL A 157 -26.04 7.93 3.56
C VAL A 157 -24.70 8.61 3.33
N VAL A 158 -23.61 7.81 3.35
CA VAL A 158 -22.27 8.26 3.00
C VAL A 158 -21.81 7.50 1.75
N TYR A 159 -21.28 8.24 0.77
CA TYR A 159 -20.55 7.69 -0.36
C TYR A 159 -19.08 8.08 -0.25
N GLN A 160 -18.20 7.09 -0.13
CA GLN A 160 -16.74 7.28 -0.06
C GLN A 160 -16.08 6.78 -1.34
N ALA A 161 -15.37 7.67 -2.02
CA ALA A 161 -14.59 7.41 -3.21
C ALA A 161 -13.09 7.35 -2.89
N HIS A 162 -12.39 6.34 -3.42
CA HIS A 162 -10.96 6.12 -3.18
C HIS A 162 -10.15 6.39 -4.44
N GLU A 163 -9.21 7.33 -4.36
CA GLU A 163 -8.29 7.76 -5.42
C GLU A 163 -8.99 8.56 -6.54
N TRP A 164 -8.17 9.25 -7.37
CA TRP A 164 -8.64 9.99 -8.55
C TRP A 164 -9.52 9.11 -9.46
N MET A 165 -9.26 7.81 -9.49
CA MET A 165 -9.99 6.82 -10.29
C MET A 165 -11.48 6.76 -9.98
N THR A 166 -11.92 7.22 -8.81
CA THR A 166 -13.32 7.20 -8.37
C THR A 166 -13.90 8.59 -8.08
N GLY A 167 -13.12 9.64 -8.34
CA GLY A 167 -13.52 11.02 -8.06
C GLY A 167 -14.75 11.48 -8.83
N LEU A 168 -14.87 11.11 -10.11
CA LEU A 168 -16.00 11.52 -10.94
C LEU A 168 -17.37 11.04 -10.39
N GLY A 169 -17.39 9.84 -9.80
CA GLY A 169 -18.59 9.29 -9.15
C GLY A 169 -19.00 10.11 -7.92
N ALA A 170 -18.03 10.58 -7.13
CA ALA A 170 -18.30 11.45 -5.97
C ALA A 170 -18.88 12.80 -6.41
N LEU A 171 -18.32 13.42 -7.44
CA LEU A 171 -18.83 14.66 -8.03
C LEU A 171 -20.23 14.47 -8.61
N TYR A 172 -20.45 13.36 -9.32
CA TYR A 172 -21.78 13.02 -9.84
C TYR A 172 -22.82 12.91 -8.73
N ILE A 173 -22.54 12.13 -7.69
CA ILE A 173 -23.45 11.92 -6.54
C ILE A 173 -23.78 13.25 -5.86
N GLN A 174 -22.80 14.10 -5.62
CA GLN A 174 -23.00 15.38 -4.95
C GLN A 174 -24.02 16.27 -5.69
N LYS A 175 -24.06 16.19 -7.02
CA LYS A 175 -25.02 16.94 -7.85
C LYS A 175 -26.34 16.22 -8.02
N ALA A 176 -26.33 14.91 -8.30
CA ALA A 176 -27.54 14.15 -8.64
C ALA A 176 -28.39 13.81 -7.41
N ILE A 177 -27.75 13.60 -6.25
CA ILE A 177 -28.41 13.23 -5.00
C ILE A 177 -27.73 14.00 -3.85
N PRO A 178 -28.05 15.29 -3.70
CA PRO A 178 -27.41 16.15 -2.71
C PRO A 178 -27.64 15.73 -1.26
N GLU A 179 -28.58 14.83 -0.98
CA GLU A 179 -28.83 14.24 0.33
C GLU A 179 -27.71 13.28 0.78
N ILE A 180 -26.99 12.68 -0.15
CA ILE A 180 -25.86 11.79 0.16
C ILE A 180 -24.64 12.62 0.52
N ALA A 181 -24.05 12.32 1.68
CA ALA A 181 -22.78 12.90 2.09
C ALA A 181 -21.61 12.23 1.34
N THR A 182 -20.71 13.04 0.80
CA THR A 182 -19.61 12.57 -0.03
C THR A 182 -18.27 12.68 0.69
N ILE A 183 -17.45 11.60 0.62
CA ILE A 183 -16.08 11.55 1.10
C ILE A 183 -15.16 11.18 -0.07
N PHE A 184 -14.04 11.86 -0.17
CA PHE A 184 -12.98 11.50 -1.11
C PHE A 184 -11.68 11.24 -0.37
N THR A 185 -11.07 10.09 -0.62
CA THR A 185 -9.79 9.68 0.00
C THR A 185 -8.70 9.59 -1.07
N THR A 186 -7.74 10.50 -1.02
CA THR A 186 -6.50 10.40 -1.80
C THR A 186 -5.49 9.57 -1.03
N HIS A 187 -5.05 8.44 -1.59
CA HIS A 187 -4.02 7.57 -0.99
C HIS A 187 -2.61 7.99 -1.36
N ALA A 188 -2.45 8.68 -2.47
CA ALA A 188 -1.24 9.37 -2.91
C ALA A 188 -1.66 10.44 -3.91
N THR A 189 -1.09 11.63 -3.85
CA THR A 189 -1.38 12.63 -4.88
C THR A 189 -0.84 12.15 -6.23
N SER A 190 -1.66 12.24 -7.27
CA SER A 190 -1.27 11.81 -8.62
C SER A 190 -0.03 12.56 -9.10
N ILE A 191 0.01 13.87 -8.85
CA ILE A 191 1.13 14.70 -9.28
C ILE A 191 2.36 14.56 -8.38
N GLY A 192 2.22 14.40 -7.06
CA GLY A 192 3.35 14.15 -6.16
C GLY A 192 4.06 12.82 -6.51
N ARG A 193 3.28 11.77 -6.76
CA ARG A 193 3.80 10.50 -7.25
C ARG A 193 4.54 10.65 -8.59
N SER A 194 4.01 11.45 -9.50
CA SER A 194 4.62 11.70 -10.80
C SER A 194 5.92 12.50 -10.69
N ILE A 195 5.99 13.52 -9.83
CA ILE A 195 7.23 14.28 -9.55
C ILE A 195 8.32 13.32 -9.03
N ALA A 196 8.01 12.54 -8.00
CA ALA A 196 8.94 11.57 -7.43
C ALA A 196 9.35 10.48 -8.43
N GLY A 197 8.41 9.98 -9.22
CA GLY A 197 8.64 8.95 -10.24
C GLY A 197 9.49 9.42 -11.41
N ASN A 198 9.47 10.71 -11.71
CA ASN A 198 10.31 11.34 -12.74
C ASN A 198 11.67 11.85 -12.18
N ASN A 199 12.07 11.39 -11.01
CA ASN A 199 13.35 11.75 -10.35
C ASN A 199 13.52 13.26 -10.08
N LYS A 200 12.42 14.01 -10.04
CA LYS A 200 12.44 15.41 -9.61
C LYS A 200 12.44 15.46 -8.08
N PRO A 201 13.16 16.42 -7.46
CA PRO A 201 13.08 16.63 -6.01
C PRO A 201 11.67 17.05 -5.64
N LEU A 202 11.06 16.34 -4.67
CA LEU A 202 9.68 16.61 -4.28
C LEU A 202 9.61 17.41 -2.98
N TYR A 203 10.22 16.90 -1.92
CA TYR A 203 9.91 17.35 -0.56
C TYR A 203 10.62 18.66 -0.18
N ASP A 204 11.88 18.85 -0.59
CA ASP A 204 12.61 20.10 -0.30
C ASP A 204 12.10 21.29 -1.12
N TYR A 205 11.34 21.04 -2.19
CA TYR A 205 10.73 22.07 -3.04
C TYR A 205 9.21 22.05 -3.04
N LEU A 206 8.58 21.24 -2.22
CA LEU A 206 7.13 21.06 -2.22
C LEU A 206 6.39 22.39 -2.10
N PHE A 207 6.84 23.28 -1.22
CA PHE A 207 6.28 24.61 -1.01
C PHE A 207 6.40 25.57 -2.22
N ALA A 208 7.29 25.27 -3.16
CA ALA A 208 7.54 26.10 -4.35
C ALA A 208 6.84 25.58 -5.60
N TYR A 209 6.32 24.34 -5.57
CA TYR A 209 5.61 23.78 -6.70
C TYR A 209 4.19 24.34 -6.82
N ASN A 210 3.79 24.58 -8.07
CA ASN A 210 2.40 24.76 -8.44
C ASN A 210 1.87 23.46 -9.05
N GLY A 211 0.86 22.85 -8.44
CA GLY A 211 0.34 21.54 -8.87
C GLY A 211 -0.17 21.53 -10.31
N ASP A 212 -0.88 22.59 -10.72
CA ASP A 212 -1.45 22.68 -12.07
C ASP A 212 -0.32 22.82 -13.13
N GLN A 213 0.72 23.62 -12.82
CA GLN A 213 1.89 23.76 -13.70
C GLN A 213 2.67 22.44 -13.80
N MET A 214 2.86 21.75 -12.68
CA MET A 214 3.56 20.47 -12.66
C MET A 214 2.75 19.39 -13.42
N ALA A 215 1.42 19.44 -13.34
CA ALA A 215 0.56 18.55 -14.11
C ALA A 215 0.74 18.74 -15.61
N GLN A 216 0.83 19.98 -16.09
CA GLN A 216 1.13 20.29 -17.50
C GLN A 216 2.52 19.79 -17.91
N GLU A 217 3.54 20.05 -17.07
CA GLU A 217 4.92 19.63 -17.36
C GLU A 217 5.07 18.10 -17.45
N LEU A 218 4.30 17.36 -16.66
CA LEU A 218 4.40 15.90 -16.56
C LEU A 218 3.28 15.15 -17.30
N ASN A 219 2.47 15.84 -18.09
CA ASN A 219 1.30 15.29 -18.80
C ASN A 219 0.32 14.57 -17.86
N MET A 220 -0.02 15.22 -16.75
CA MET A 220 -0.91 14.67 -15.71
C MET A 220 -2.19 15.51 -15.55
N GLU A 221 -2.48 16.42 -16.47
CA GLU A 221 -3.53 17.45 -16.32
C GLU A 221 -4.87 16.86 -15.94
N SER A 222 -5.34 15.86 -16.67
CA SER A 222 -6.68 15.29 -16.42
C SER A 222 -6.75 14.52 -15.10
N LYS A 223 -5.72 13.73 -14.76
CA LYS A 223 -5.68 13.02 -13.47
C LYS A 223 -5.57 13.97 -12.30
N HIS A 224 -4.73 14.99 -12.41
CA HIS A 224 -4.59 16.03 -11.41
C HIS A 224 -5.89 16.85 -11.27
N SER A 225 -6.50 17.24 -12.37
CA SER A 225 -7.74 18.02 -12.39
C SER A 225 -8.87 17.30 -11.66
N ILE A 226 -9.13 16.03 -11.98
CA ILE A 226 -10.19 15.27 -11.33
C ILE A 226 -9.92 15.08 -9.83
N GLU A 227 -8.68 14.80 -9.44
CA GLU A 227 -8.28 14.67 -8.04
C GLU A 227 -8.49 15.97 -7.27
N LYS A 228 -7.98 17.08 -7.80
CA LYS A 228 -8.08 18.42 -7.22
C LYS A 228 -9.54 18.85 -7.09
N GLN A 229 -10.32 18.77 -8.17
CA GLN A 229 -11.71 19.21 -8.14
C GLN A 229 -12.56 18.34 -7.20
N THR A 230 -12.32 17.03 -7.16
CA THR A 230 -13.00 16.15 -6.20
C THR A 230 -12.69 16.56 -4.77
N ALA A 231 -11.41 16.77 -4.44
CA ALA A 231 -10.98 17.20 -3.10
C ALA A 231 -11.64 18.52 -2.66
N HIS A 232 -11.86 19.46 -3.59
CA HIS A 232 -12.47 20.76 -3.28
C HIS A 232 -14.00 20.74 -3.14
N HIS A 233 -14.69 19.78 -3.76
CA HIS A 233 -16.15 19.79 -3.83
C HIS A 233 -16.80 18.82 -2.84
N VAL A 234 -16.17 17.71 -2.44
CA VAL A 234 -16.77 16.74 -1.52
C VAL A 234 -17.05 17.34 -0.13
N ASP A 235 -17.95 16.72 0.61
CA ASP A 235 -18.32 17.14 1.96
C ASP A 235 -17.22 16.88 3.00
N CYS A 236 -16.36 15.88 2.75
CA CYS A 236 -15.16 15.61 3.56
C CYS A 236 -14.04 15.09 2.66
N PHE A 237 -12.94 15.81 2.65
CA PHE A 237 -11.70 15.38 1.96
C PHE A 237 -10.77 14.71 2.95
N THR A 238 -10.21 13.56 2.59
CA THR A 238 -9.35 12.76 3.46
C THR A 238 -8.11 12.25 2.73
N THR A 239 -7.07 11.97 3.49
CA THR A 239 -5.86 11.29 3.00
C THR A 239 -5.33 10.33 4.07
N VAL A 240 -4.26 9.59 3.77
CA VAL A 240 -3.81 8.46 4.60
C VAL A 240 -2.67 8.78 5.56
N SER A 241 -2.04 9.94 5.44
CA SER A 241 -0.90 10.34 6.29
C SER A 241 -0.63 11.83 6.26
N GLU A 242 0.14 12.32 7.23
CA GLU A 242 0.55 13.71 7.28
C GLU A 242 1.48 14.09 6.11
N ILE A 243 2.35 13.19 5.66
CA ILE A 243 3.21 13.48 4.50
C ILE A 243 2.38 13.68 3.23
N THR A 244 1.36 12.84 3.02
CA THR A 244 0.45 13.02 1.89
C THR A 244 -0.44 14.26 2.07
N ASN A 245 -0.82 14.60 3.30
CA ASN A 245 -1.56 15.83 3.58
C ASN A 245 -0.75 17.08 3.22
N HIS A 246 0.56 17.09 3.49
CA HIS A 246 1.45 18.17 3.03
C HIS A 246 1.44 18.28 1.49
N GLU A 247 1.50 17.15 0.78
CA GLU A 247 1.37 17.16 -0.68
C GLU A 247 0.00 17.73 -1.12
N CYS A 248 -1.09 17.35 -0.46
CA CYS A 248 -2.43 17.86 -0.76
C CYS A 248 -2.51 19.38 -0.56
N CYS A 249 -1.94 19.91 0.52
CA CYS A 249 -1.91 21.35 0.79
C CYS A 249 -1.25 22.13 -0.35
N GLU A 250 -0.06 21.69 -0.78
CA GLU A 250 0.75 22.43 -1.75
C GLU A 250 0.33 22.15 -3.20
N LEU A 251 0.02 20.89 -3.55
CA LEU A 251 -0.23 20.48 -4.93
C LEU A 251 -1.71 20.55 -5.32
N LEU A 252 -2.63 20.30 -4.39
CA LEU A 252 -4.08 20.40 -4.62
C LEU A 252 -4.67 21.71 -4.07
N ASN A 253 -3.89 22.52 -3.34
CA ASN A 253 -4.36 23.71 -2.61
C ASN A 253 -5.51 23.38 -1.65
N LYS A 254 -5.49 22.17 -1.04
CA LYS A 254 -6.53 21.70 -0.14
C LYS A 254 -5.94 20.78 0.92
N SER A 255 -6.05 21.16 2.18
CA SER A 255 -5.76 20.28 3.31
C SER A 255 -6.87 19.24 3.50
N ALA A 256 -6.50 18.04 3.90
CA ALA A 256 -7.48 17.04 4.32
C ALA A 256 -8.23 17.50 5.58
N ASP A 257 -9.52 17.21 5.64
CA ASP A 257 -10.34 17.43 6.83
C ASP A 257 -10.02 16.40 7.92
N VAL A 258 -9.67 15.17 7.52
CA VAL A 258 -9.23 14.09 8.41
C VAL A 258 -8.12 13.28 7.74
N VAL A 259 -7.10 12.91 8.51
CA VAL A 259 -6.09 11.93 8.08
C VAL A 259 -6.53 10.54 8.51
N LEU A 260 -6.81 9.68 7.53
CA LEU A 260 -7.28 8.30 7.72
C LEU A 260 -6.09 7.33 7.64
N MET A 261 -5.36 7.17 8.72
CA MET A 261 -4.21 6.26 8.77
C MET A 261 -4.60 4.82 8.43
N ASN A 262 -3.74 4.12 7.70
CA ASN A 262 -4.00 2.76 7.25
C ASN A 262 -3.71 1.74 8.35
N GLY A 263 -4.76 1.21 8.94
CA GLY A 263 -4.69 0.12 9.91
C GLY A 263 -4.49 -1.25 9.25
N PHE A 264 -4.38 -2.26 10.09
CA PHE A 264 -4.31 -3.65 9.67
C PHE A 264 -4.95 -4.56 10.73
N GLU A 265 -5.03 -5.84 10.44
CA GLU A 265 -5.38 -6.90 11.40
C GLU A 265 -4.16 -7.81 11.61
N ASP A 266 -4.02 -8.39 12.79
CA ASP A 266 -2.89 -9.25 13.15
C ASP A 266 -3.24 -10.75 13.22
N ASP A 267 -4.41 -11.13 12.70
CA ASP A 267 -4.92 -12.51 12.75
C ASP A 267 -3.98 -13.52 12.07
N PHE A 268 -3.19 -13.06 11.10
CA PHE A 268 -2.22 -13.86 10.35
C PHE A 268 -0.88 -14.04 11.06
N VAL A 269 -0.65 -13.34 12.17
CA VAL A 269 0.61 -13.44 12.93
C VAL A 269 0.53 -14.62 13.91
N PRO A 270 1.41 -15.63 13.79
CA PRO A 270 1.41 -16.76 14.70
C PRO A 270 1.78 -16.33 16.12
N LYS A 271 1.20 -17.00 17.12
CA LYS A 271 1.39 -16.67 18.54
C LYS A 271 2.03 -17.85 19.31
N GLY A 272 2.69 -17.54 20.44
CA GLY A 272 3.27 -18.56 21.33
C GLY A 272 4.27 -19.50 20.66
N ALA A 273 4.17 -20.78 20.95
CA ALA A 273 5.08 -21.81 20.41
C ALA A 273 5.06 -21.92 18.89
N ALA A 274 3.94 -21.58 18.24
CA ALA A 274 3.83 -21.57 16.78
C ALA A 274 4.74 -20.49 16.18
N PHE A 275 4.84 -19.32 16.80
CA PHE A 275 5.75 -18.25 16.38
C PHE A 275 7.21 -18.74 16.39
N THR A 276 7.64 -19.34 17.48
CA THR A 276 9.02 -19.84 17.62
C THR A 276 9.36 -20.91 16.60
N ARG A 277 8.43 -21.86 16.37
CA ARG A 277 8.61 -22.91 15.34
C ARG A 277 8.72 -22.34 13.94
N LYS A 278 7.79 -21.45 13.55
CA LYS A 278 7.78 -20.83 12.23
C LYS A 278 9.03 -19.98 12.00
N ARG A 279 9.45 -19.22 13.03
CA ARG A 279 10.71 -18.45 12.94
C ARG A 279 11.93 -19.34 12.71
N LYS A 280 12.04 -20.43 13.45
CA LYS A 280 13.16 -21.38 13.28
C LYS A 280 13.14 -21.99 11.86
N HIS A 281 11.98 -22.38 11.39
CA HIS A 281 11.80 -22.93 10.04
C HIS A 281 12.21 -21.90 8.97
N ALA A 282 11.69 -20.69 9.05
CA ALA A 282 11.99 -19.62 8.11
C ALA A 282 13.49 -19.33 8.02
N ARG A 283 14.19 -19.25 9.17
CA ARG A 283 15.64 -19.06 9.21
C ARG A 283 16.38 -20.19 8.52
N ALA A 284 15.98 -21.43 8.80
CA ALA A 284 16.58 -22.61 8.17
C ALA A 284 16.42 -22.60 6.64
N VAL A 285 15.24 -22.24 6.14
CA VAL A 285 14.99 -22.12 4.69
C VAL A 285 15.87 -21.04 4.06
N LEU A 286 15.91 -19.84 4.65
CA LEU A 286 16.67 -18.70 4.12
C LEU A 286 18.20 -18.98 4.13
N LEU A 287 18.72 -19.52 5.23
CA LEU A 287 20.15 -19.84 5.37
C LEU A 287 20.56 -21.01 4.43
N ASN A 288 19.73 -22.04 4.35
CA ASN A 288 20.02 -23.17 3.45
C ASN A 288 20.06 -22.71 1.99
N MET A 289 19.08 -21.91 1.55
CA MET A 289 19.05 -21.37 0.18
C MET A 289 20.31 -20.52 -0.09
N ALA A 290 20.67 -19.60 0.82
CA ALA A 290 21.85 -18.76 0.67
C ALA A 290 23.15 -19.57 0.61
N ASN A 291 23.30 -20.58 1.49
CA ASN A 291 24.47 -21.46 1.49
C ASN A 291 24.62 -22.25 0.18
N LYS A 292 23.49 -22.74 -0.39
CA LYS A 292 23.52 -23.43 -1.69
C LYS A 292 23.84 -22.50 -2.85
N LEU A 293 23.36 -21.26 -2.79
CA LEU A 293 23.60 -20.24 -3.82
C LEU A 293 25.05 -19.76 -3.82
N MET A 294 25.62 -19.53 -2.65
CA MET A 294 26.93 -18.86 -2.47
C MET A 294 28.09 -19.80 -2.17
N GLY A 295 27.81 -21.07 -1.86
CA GLY A 295 28.87 -22.01 -1.41
C GLY A 295 29.43 -21.60 -0.05
N THR A 296 28.56 -21.17 0.88
CA THR A 296 28.96 -20.70 2.22
C THR A 296 28.42 -21.62 3.31
N GLN A 297 28.80 -21.36 4.56
CA GLN A 297 28.37 -22.10 5.75
C GLN A 297 27.79 -21.12 6.79
N LEU A 298 26.80 -20.27 6.37
CA LEU A 298 26.10 -19.39 7.27
C LEU A 298 25.24 -20.21 8.24
N ASP A 299 25.23 -19.83 9.50
CA ASP A 299 24.55 -20.53 10.59
C ASP A 299 23.51 -19.66 11.29
N ASP A 300 22.94 -20.18 12.36
CA ASP A 300 21.89 -19.48 13.15
C ASP A 300 22.37 -18.18 13.83
N ASP A 301 23.68 -17.94 13.95
CA ASP A 301 24.21 -16.66 14.47
C ASP A 301 24.25 -15.56 13.39
N THR A 302 24.09 -15.92 12.14
CA THR A 302 24.00 -14.99 11.02
C THR A 302 22.77 -14.08 11.18
N MET A 303 22.99 -12.78 11.06
CA MET A 303 21.93 -11.79 11.12
C MET A 303 21.22 -11.69 9.77
N ILE A 304 19.95 -12.06 9.72
CA ILE A 304 19.11 -11.97 8.51
C ILE A 304 18.39 -10.63 8.50
N ILE A 305 18.65 -9.84 7.48
CA ILE A 305 17.98 -8.54 7.28
C ILE A 305 17.33 -8.48 5.90
N GLY A 306 16.40 -7.56 5.68
CA GLY A 306 15.78 -7.46 4.36
C GLY A 306 14.95 -6.23 4.13
N THR A 307 14.70 -5.98 2.84
CA THR A 307 13.71 -5.04 2.34
C THR A 307 12.74 -5.77 1.42
N SER A 308 11.51 -5.26 1.31
CA SER A 308 10.48 -5.83 0.45
C SER A 308 9.50 -4.75 -0.04
N GLY A 309 8.75 -5.07 -1.07
CA GLY A 309 7.74 -4.18 -1.64
C GLY A 309 7.73 -4.22 -3.17
N ARG A 310 7.17 -3.18 -3.78
CA ARG A 310 7.20 -3.01 -5.24
C ARG A 310 8.61 -2.64 -5.71
N TYR A 311 8.96 -3.03 -6.91
CA TYR A 311 10.26 -2.70 -7.50
C TYR A 311 10.30 -1.22 -7.97
N GLU A 312 10.30 -0.32 -7.01
CA GLU A 312 10.49 1.12 -7.21
C GLU A 312 11.85 1.51 -6.61
N PHE A 313 12.91 1.38 -7.41
CA PHE A 313 14.30 1.37 -6.97
C PHE A 313 14.69 2.58 -6.08
N LYS A 314 14.31 3.81 -6.49
CA LYS A 314 14.54 5.03 -5.72
C LYS A 314 13.45 5.24 -4.66
N ASN A 315 12.17 5.13 -5.02
CA ASN A 315 11.07 5.48 -4.14
C ASN A 315 10.98 4.57 -2.92
N LYS A 316 11.30 3.28 -3.08
CA LYS A 316 11.39 2.33 -1.97
C LYS A 316 12.75 2.33 -1.26
N GLY A 317 13.72 3.11 -1.76
CA GLY A 317 15.03 3.26 -1.15
C GLY A 317 15.95 2.04 -1.32
N ILE A 318 15.70 1.21 -2.33
CA ILE A 318 16.56 0.03 -2.61
C ILE A 318 17.99 0.49 -2.89
N ASN A 319 18.16 1.57 -3.62
CA ASN A 319 19.45 2.18 -3.91
C ASN A 319 20.23 2.56 -2.63
N VAL A 320 19.60 3.25 -1.70
CA VAL A 320 20.28 3.67 -0.45
C VAL A 320 20.51 2.49 0.49
N TYR A 321 19.67 1.47 0.44
CA TYR A 321 19.90 0.22 1.17
C TYR A 321 21.14 -0.51 0.65
N LEU A 322 21.29 -0.67 -0.65
CA LEU A 322 22.48 -1.26 -1.26
C LEU A 322 23.76 -0.47 -0.95
N GLU A 323 23.69 0.87 -1.01
CA GLU A 323 24.81 1.73 -0.62
C GLU A 323 25.20 1.52 0.86
N ALA A 324 24.21 1.43 1.75
CA ALA A 324 24.46 1.16 3.17
C ALA A 324 25.10 -0.22 3.39
N LEU A 325 24.64 -1.25 2.69
CA LEU A 325 25.24 -2.60 2.73
C LEU A 325 26.69 -2.59 2.24
N ASN A 326 26.98 -1.85 1.17
CA ASN A 326 28.36 -1.70 0.67
C ASN A 326 29.25 -1.01 1.71
N ARG A 327 28.78 0.04 2.38
CA ARG A 327 29.52 0.69 3.47
C ARG A 327 29.72 -0.26 4.66
N LEU A 328 28.72 -1.09 4.95
CA LEU A 328 28.76 -2.08 6.02
C LEU A 328 29.84 -3.16 5.79
N THR A 329 30.15 -3.52 4.54
CA THR A 329 31.24 -4.49 4.24
C THR A 329 32.59 -4.06 4.80
N ARG A 330 32.80 -2.76 4.99
CA ARG A 330 34.05 -2.14 5.47
C ARG A 330 33.98 -1.75 6.93
N ASP A 331 32.84 -1.98 7.61
CA ASP A 331 32.68 -1.60 9.01
C ASP A 331 33.35 -2.62 9.94
N LYS A 332 34.42 -2.18 10.60
CA LYS A 332 35.17 -2.99 11.58
C LYS A 332 34.40 -3.30 12.86
N ASN A 333 33.31 -2.55 13.13
CA ASN A 333 32.47 -2.72 14.31
C ASN A 333 31.42 -3.82 14.11
N LEU A 334 31.16 -4.25 12.87
CA LEU A 334 30.20 -5.30 12.57
C LEU A 334 30.62 -6.62 13.25
N LYS A 335 29.76 -7.13 14.13
CA LYS A 335 30.06 -8.30 14.96
C LYS A 335 29.64 -9.63 14.34
N LYS A 336 28.58 -9.62 13.51
CA LYS A 336 27.98 -10.82 12.94
C LYS A 336 28.07 -10.81 11.41
N ASP A 337 28.01 -11.99 10.81
CA ASP A 337 27.73 -12.10 9.40
C ASP A 337 26.30 -11.61 9.12
N VAL A 338 26.10 -10.94 8.01
CA VAL A 338 24.83 -10.36 7.57
C VAL A 338 24.40 -11.00 6.26
N LEU A 339 23.21 -11.56 6.26
CA LEU A 339 22.51 -12.02 5.06
C LEU A 339 21.37 -11.06 4.75
N ALA A 340 21.55 -10.26 3.70
CA ALA A 340 20.64 -9.18 3.33
C ALA A 340 19.77 -9.58 2.12
N PHE A 341 18.47 -9.51 2.29
CA PHE A 341 17.49 -9.83 1.24
C PHE A 341 16.90 -8.58 0.59
N ILE A 342 16.67 -8.68 -0.72
CA ILE A 342 15.88 -7.73 -1.51
C ILE A 342 14.74 -8.52 -2.14
N ASN A 343 13.57 -8.49 -1.50
CA ASN A 343 12.37 -9.23 -1.91
C ASN A 343 11.44 -8.30 -2.68
N VAL A 344 11.72 -8.06 -3.95
CA VAL A 344 10.93 -7.17 -4.81
C VAL A 344 10.67 -7.84 -6.17
N PRO A 345 9.40 -7.98 -6.60
CA PRO A 345 9.08 -8.62 -7.87
C PRO A 345 9.62 -7.79 -9.04
N GLY A 346 10.57 -8.35 -9.76
CA GLY A 346 11.12 -7.78 -10.98
C GLY A 346 10.45 -8.35 -12.25
N TRP A 347 11.04 -8.07 -13.41
CA TRP A 347 10.64 -8.74 -14.64
C TRP A 347 11.24 -10.15 -14.67
N VAL A 348 10.68 -11.01 -13.82
CA VAL A 348 11.16 -12.34 -13.51
C VAL A 348 10.88 -13.32 -14.67
N GLY A 349 11.90 -14.10 -14.99
CA GLY A 349 11.82 -15.28 -15.85
C GLY A 349 11.59 -16.55 -15.02
N GLU A 350 12.49 -17.52 -15.16
CA GLU A 350 12.37 -18.83 -14.51
C GLU A 350 13.16 -18.91 -13.21
N ALA A 351 12.70 -19.78 -12.29
CA ALA A 351 13.48 -20.21 -11.14
C ALA A 351 14.79 -20.90 -11.60
N ARG A 352 15.87 -20.64 -10.89
CA ARG A 352 17.18 -21.20 -11.24
C ARG A 352 17.22 -22.71 -11.04
N GLU A 353 17.39 -23.46 -12.11
CA GLU A 353 17.49 -24.92 -12.07
C GLU A 353 18.74 -25.39 -11.32
N ASP A 354 19.88 -24.74 -11.55
CA ASP A 354 21.15 -25.05 -10.87
C ASP A 354 21.07 -24.86 -9.33
N LEU A 355 20.34 -23.84 -8.86
CA LEU A 355 20.09 -23.64 -7.45
C LEU A 355 19.10 -24.68 -6.90
N ARG A 356 18.04 -24.99 -7.63
CA ARG A 356 17.07 -26.03 -7.25
C ARG A 356 17.74 -27.41 -7.13
N GLU A 357 18.58 -27.79 -8.08
CA GLU A 357 19.34 -29.04 -8.01
C GLU A 357 20.22 -29.11 -6.75
N ARG A 358 20.89 -27.99 -6.37
CA ARG A 358 21.66 -27.94 -5.12
C ARG A 358 20.77 -28.06 -3.87
N LEU A 359 19.61 -27.43 -3.86
CA LEU A 359 18.65 -27.54 -2.76
C LEU A 359 18.15 -28.97 -2.60
N ASP A 360 17.78 -29.62 -3.70
CA ASP A 360 17.25 -30.99 -3.73
C ASP A 360 18.32 -32.05 -3.39
N SER A 361 19.60 -31.76 -3.66
CA SER A 361 20.70 -32.71 -3.41
C SER A 361 20.92 -33.00 -1.93
N GLY A 362 20.54 -32.08 -1.05
CA GLY A 362 20.85 -32.14 0.39
C GLY A 362 22.35 -32.04 0.74
N LYS A 363 23.26 -31.81 -0.25
CA LYS A 363 24.71 -31.71 -0.05
C LYS A 363 25.11 -30.27 0.24
N ASP A 364 26.19 -30.11 0.99
CA ASP A 364 26.85 -28.82 1.16
C ASP A 364 27.80 -28.54 -0.02
N TYR A 365 27.97 -27.26 -0.30
CA TYR A 365 28.82 -26.76 -1.37
C TYR A 365 29.76 -25.70 -0.83
N ASP A 366 30.97 -25.64 -1.34
CA ASP A 366 32.04 -24.69 -0.99
C ASP A 366 32.33 -23.69 -2.13
N THR A 367 31.61 -23.83 -3.25
CA THR A 367 31.74 -22.97 -4.42
C THR A 367 30.44 -22.27 -4.74
N PRO A 368 30.49 -20.97 -5.06
CA PRO A 368 29.27 -20.24 -5.46
C PRO A 368 28.77 -20.70 -6.83
N LEU A 369 27.48 -20.53 -7.06
CA LEU A 369 26.92 -20.58 -8.41
C LEU A 369 27.30 -19.32 -9.19
N GLU A 370 27.16 -19.38 -10.51
CA GLU A 370 27.24 -18.18 -11.34
C GLU A 370 26.21 -17.14 -10.88
N CYS A 371 26.56 -15.86 -10.88
CA CYS A 371 25.69 -14.79 -10.36
C CYS A 371 25.11 -15.11 -8.97
N PRO A 372 25.91 -15.22 -7.90
CA PRO A 372 25.49 -15.70 -6.59
C PRO A 372 24.67 -14.66 -5.79
N PHE A 373 23.95 -13.79 -6.48
CA PHE A 373 23.11 -12.73 -5.93
C PHE A 373 21.62 -12.95 -6.17
N ILE A 374 21.23 -13.84 -7.08
CA ILE A 374 19.86 -13.90 -7.56
C ILE A 374 19.30 -15.32 -7.53
N THR A 375 18.03 -15.45 -7.15
CA THR A 375 17.33 -16.74 -7.04
C THR A 375 16.59 -17.16 -8.32
N HIS A 376 16.23 -16.21 -9.16
CA HIS A 376 15.50 -16.43 -10.41
C HIS A 376 16.14 -15.62 -11.52
N TRP A 377 16.18 -16.17 -12.72
CA TRP A 377 16.63 -15.41 -13.88
C TRP A 377 15.64 -14.30 -14.21
N LEU A 378 16.15 -13.15 -14.65
CA LEU A 378 15.34 -12.06 -15.17
C LEU A 378 15.31 -12.14 -16.70
N HIS A 379 14.21 -11.67 -17.30
CA HIS A 379 14.16 -11.52 -18.76
C HIS A 379 15.25 -10.56 -19.30
N ASN A 380 15.71 -9.64 -18.47
CA ASN A 380 16.81 -8.73 -18.80
C ASN A 380 17.85 -8.67 -17.67
N MET A 381 18.78 -9.61 -17.67
CA MET A 381 19.88 -9.68 -16.70
C MET A 381 20.92 -8.56 -16.85
N SER A 382 21.01 -7.96 -18.04
CA SER A 382 22.04 -6.95 -18.35
C SER A 382 21.67 -5.51 -18.00
N HIS A 383 20.42 -5.27 -17.63
CA HIS A 383 19.90 -3.92 -17.36
C HIS A 383 18.93 -3.90 -16.19
N ASP A 384 19.20 -4.65 -15.14
CA ASP A 384 18.44 -4.61 -13.89
C ASP A 384 19.11 -3.68 -12.88
N GLN A 385 18.35 -2.74 -12.30
CA GLN A 385 18.89 -1.70 -11.43
C GLN A 385 19.56 -2.26 -10.16
N VAL A 386 19.05 -3.36 -9.59
CA VAL A 386 19.68 -4.01 -8.42
C VAL A 386 21.00 -4.66 -8.82
N LEU A 387 21.00 -5.45 -9.89
CA LEU A 387 22.21 -6.13 -10.36
C LEU A 387 23.28 -5.15 -10.86
N ASP A 388 22.87 -4.10 -11.57
CA ASP A 388 23.78 -3.05 -12.03
C ASP A 388 24.43 -2.31 -10.85
N MET A 389 23.65 -2.02 -9.80
CA MET A 389 24.20 -1.36 -8.62
C MET A 389 25.12 -2.28 -7.81
N LEU A 390 24.79 -3.56 -7.64
CA LEU A 390 25.69 -4.53 -7.00
C LEU A 390 27.03 -4.60 -7.72
N LYS A 391 27.01 -4.62 -9.06
CA LYS A 391 28.22 -4.59 -9.89
C LYS A 391 28.98 -3.26 -9.75
N TYR A 392 28.27 -2.13 -9.81
CA TYR A 392 28.88 -0.80 -9.66
C TYR A 392 29.58 -0.65 -8.30
N LEU A 393 28.95 -1.12 -7.23
CA LEU A 393 29.49 -1.10 -5.88
C LEU A 393 30.59 -2.18 -5.65
N ASN A 394 30.87 -3.00 -6.65
CA ASN A 394 31.80 -4.13 -6.56
C ASN A 394 31.48 -5.05 -5.37
N MET A 395 30.20 -5.30 -5.13
CA MET A 395 29.76 -6.20 -4.08
C MET A 395 30.13 -7.65 -4.44
N SER A 396 30.48 -8.40 -3.43
CA SER A 396 30.85 -9.83 -3.57
C SER A 396 30.17 -10.63 -2.47
N ASN A 397 29.63 -11.78 -2.82
CA ASN A 397 29.14 -12.79 -1.86
C ASN A 397 30.19 -13.82 -1.53
N SER A 398 31.48 -13.45 -1.59
CA SER A 398 32.60 -14.36 -1.25
C SER A 398 32.55 -14.78 0.22
N VAL A 399 33.15 -15.93 0.52
CA VAL A 399 33.22 -16.49 1.90
C VAL A 399 33.83 -15.49 2.89
N ASP A 400 34.80 -14.69 2.44
CA ASP A 400 35.52 -13.74 3.30
C ASP A 400 34.77 -12.48 3.63
N THR A 401 33.65 -12.16 2.93
CA THR A 401 32.85 -10.98 3.23
C THR A 401 31.82 -11.28 4.29
N LYS A 402 31.70 -10.38 5.29
CA LYS A 402 30.65 -10.50 6.33
C LYS A 402 29.24 -10.15 5.82
N VAL A 403 29.12 -9.38 4.74
CA VAL A 403 27.82 -8.95 4.21
C VAL A 403 27.55 -9.63 2.89
N LYS A 404 26.46 -10.37 2.84
CA LYS A 404 26.00 -11.10 1.66
C LYS A 404 24.62 -10.61 1.26
N VAL A 405 24.37 -10.50 -0.05
CA VAL A 405 23.12 -9.96 -0.59
C VAL A 405 22.44 -10.99 -1.47
N VAL A 406 21.14 -11.18 -1.27
CA VAL A 406 20.29 -12.02 -2.12
C VAL A 406 19.14 -11.21 -2.66
N PHE A 407 19.04 -11.16 -3.98
CA PHE A 407 17.90 -10.60 -4.69
C PHE A 407 16.90 -11.72 -5.04
N VAL A 408 15.67 -11.59 -4.55
CA VAL A 408 14.56 -12.50 -4.80
C VAL A 408 13.54 -11.75 -5.66
N PRO A 409 13.63 -11.83 -7.01
CA PRO A 409 12.86 -10.99 -7.91
C PRO A 409 11.47 -11.54 -8.25
N CYS A 410 10.90 -12.38 -7.41
CA CYS A 410 9.60 -13.00 -7.64
C CYS A 410 8.60 -12.70 -6.51
N TYR A 411 7.33 -12.95 -6.76
CA TYR A 411 6.32 -13.02 -5.70
C TYR A 411 6.54 -14.28 -4.86
N LEU A 412 6.55 -14.12 -3.54
CA LEU A 412 6.64 -15.22 -2.58
C LEU A 412 5.23 -15.73 -2.27
N ASP A 413 4.71 -16.55 -3.16
CA ASP A 413 3.35 -17.10 -3.16
C ASP A 413 3.27 -18.57 -2.71
N GLY A 414 4.41 -19.12 -2.26
CA GLY A 414 4.54 -20.53 -1.85
C GLY A 414 4.82 -21.50 -2.99
N LYS A 415 5.00 -21.01 -4.23
CA LYS A 415 5.20 -21.83 -5.44
C LYS A 415 6.25 -21.25 -6.39
N ASP A 416 7.15 -20.42 -5.86
CA ASP A 416 8.16 -19.71 -6.64
C ASP A 416 9.24 -20.63 -7.25
N GLY A 417 9.33 -21.89 -6.81
CA GLY A 417 10.28 -22.90 -7.33
C GLY A 417 11.65 -22.92 -6.65
N ILE A 418 11.93 -22.01 -5.72
CA ILE A 418 13.19 -21.95 -4.94
C ILE A 418 12.90 -21.99 -3.44
N LEU A 419 12.22 -20.98 -2.90
CA LEU A 419 11.91 -20.88 -1.48
C LEU A 419 10.63 -21.63 -1.13
N ASN A 420 9.63 -21.57 -2.02
CA ASN A 420 8.33 -22.25 -1.91
C ASN A 420 7.59 -21.97 -0.60
N GLU A 421 7.77 -20.77 -0.06
CA GLU A 421 7.15 -20.29 1.17
C GLU A 421 6.40 -18.99 0.91
N LEU A 422 5.36 -18.73 1.71
CA LEU A 422 4.67 -17.44 1.65
C LEU A 422 5.55 -16.33 2.23
N TYR A 423 5.39 -15.11 1.74
CA TYR A 423 6.15 -13.95 2.20
C TYR A 423 6.19 -13.82 3.74
N TYR A 424 5.04 -13.94 4.39
CA TYR A 424 4.98 -13.82 5.86
C TYR A 424 5.62 -15.00 6.60
N ASP A 425 5.63 -16.18 6.01
CA ASP A 425 6.30 -17.36 6.56
C ASP A 425 7.84 -17.23 6.50
N LEU A 426 8.36 -16.38 5.61
CA LEU A 426 9.78 -16.02 5.55
C LEU A 426 10.12 -14.77 6.38
N LEU A 427 9.25 -13.75 6.36
CA LEU A 427 9.44 -12.49 7.11
C LEU A 427 9.68 -12.75 8.61
N ILE A 428 8.98 -13.70 9.21
CA ILE A 428 9.14 -14.06 10.63
C ILE A 428 10.56 -14.50 10.98
N GLY A 429 11.36 -14.98 10.00
CA GLY A 429 12.75 -15.40 10.15
C GLY A 429 13.75 -14.23 10.19
N THR A 430 13.34 -13.05 9.80
CA THR A 430 14.19 -11.85 9.70
C THR A 430 14.50 -11.27 11.09
N ASP A 431 15.69 -10.69 11.24
CA ASP A 431 16.13 -10.06 12.50
C ASP A 431 15.87 -8.56 12.51
N LEU A 432 16.04 -7.89 11.37
CA LEU A 432 15.85 -6.46 11.18
C LEU A 432 15.36 -6.19 9.75
N SER A 433 14.33 -5.41 9.57
CA SER A 433 13.87 -4.97 8.26
C SER A 433 14.27 -3.52 7.97
N VAL A 434 14.54 -3.20 6.70
CA VAL A 434 15.03 -1.88 6.28
C VAL A 434 14.20 -1.37 5.12
N TYR A 435 13.39 -0.32 5.37
CA TYR A 435 12.51 0.30 4.39
C TYR A 435 12.80 1.80 4.27
N PRO A 436 13.93 2.19 3.66
CA PRO A 436 14.38 3.57 3.64
C PRO A 436 13.71 4.35 2.51
N SER A 437 12.39 4.32 2.45
CA SER A 437 11.60 4.90 1.37
C SER A 437 11.79 6.41 1.24
N TYR A 438 11.87 6.87 -0.02
CA TYR A 438 11.83 8.27 -0.39
C TYR A 438 10.39 8.74 -0.66
N TYR A 439 9.56 7.88 -1.29
CA TYR A 439 8.15 8.16 -1.54
C TYR A 439 7.29 7.00 -1.03
N GLU A 440 6.61 7.20 0.08
CA GLU A 440 5.78 6.20 0.72
C GLU A 440 4.60 6.86 1.45
N PRO A 441 3.42 6.97 0.85
CA PRO A 441 2.26 7.61 1.48
C PRO A 441 1.89 7.04 2.85
N TRP A 442 2.00 5.73 3.04
CA TRP A 442 1.84 5.08 4.35
C TRP A 442 3.03 4.19 4.68
N GLY A 443 3.07 2.96 4.18
CA GLY A 443 4.09 1.96 4.44
C GLY A 443 3.56 0.76 5.20
N TYR A 444 2.91 -0.16 4.49
CA TYR A 444 2.46 -1.43 5.08
C TYR A 444 3.63 -2.36 5.41
N THR A 445 4.66 -2.42 4.59
CA THR A 445 5.79 -3.33 4.80
C THR A 445 6.52 -3.12 6.13
N PRO A 446 6.84 -1.90 6.59
CA PRO A 446 7.37 -1.71 7.94
C PRO A 446 6.36 -2.07 9.03
N LEU A 447 5.08 -1.79 8.84
CA LEU A 447 4.02 -2.15 9.79
C LEU A 447 3.88 -3.66 9.93
N GLU A 448 3.85 -4.39 8.81
CA GLU A 448 3.81 -5.86 8.80
C GLU A 448 5.04 -6.47 9.49
N SER A 449 6.23 -5.93 9.24
CA SER A 449 7.46 -6.40 9.89
C SER A 449 7.38 -6.30 11.42
N ILE A 450 6.95 -5.18 11.96
CA ILE A 450 6.83 -5.03 13.42
C ILE A 450 5.69 -5.87 14.01
N ALA A 451 4.65 -6.19 13.23
CA ALA A 451 3.62 -7.15 13.64
C ALA A 451 4.23 -8.56 13.86
N PHE A 452 5.18 -8.96 13.02
CA PHE A 452 5.99 -10.18 13.20
C PHE A 452 7.14 -10.02 14.20
N LYS A 453 7.14 -8.98 15.00
CA LYS A 453 8.20 -8.67 15.99
C LYS A 453 9.57 -8.50 15.37
N VAL A 454 9.64 -8.03 14.13
CA VAL A 454 10.87 -7.69 13.43
C VAL A 454 11.09 -6.19 13.56
N PRO A 455 12.11 -5.74 14.33
CA PRO A 455 12.47 -4.33 14.40
C PRO A 455 12.73 -3.77 13.02
N THR A 456 12.42 -2.49 12.83
CA THR A 456 12.35 -1.93 11.47
C THR A 456 13.01 -0.57 11.40
N ILE A 457 13.74 -0.33 10.31
CA ILE A 457 14.24 0.99 9.92
C ILE A 457 13.32 1.54 8.84
N THR A 458 12.84 2.76 9.01
CA THR A 458 12.05 3.50 8.02
C THR A 458 12.45 4.97 7.99
N THR A 459 11.77 5.81 7.23
CA THR A 459 12.08 7.24 7.12
C THR A 459 10.88 8.10 7.52
N ASP A 460 11.11 9.38 7.76
CA ASP A 460 10.06 10.38 7.99
C ASP A 460 9.39 10.88 6.69
N LEU A 461 9.83 10.39 5.52
CA LEU A 461 9.11 10.52 4.25
C LEU A 461 8.10 9.38 4.00
N ALA A 462 8.01 8.42 4.93
CA ALA A 462 6.94 7.44 4.97
C ALA A 462 5.89 7.85 6.01
N GLY A 463 4.61 7.79 5.65
CA GLY A 463 3.52 8.14 6.55
C GLY A 463 3.56 7.34 7.86
N PHE A 464 3.88 6.05 7.77
CA PHE A 464 4.09 5.19 8.94
C PHE A 464 5.21 5.71 9.86
N GLY A 465 6.34 6.16 9.30
CA GLY A 465 7.45 6.71 10.09
C GLY A 465 7.04 7.99 10.85
N LEU A 466 6.34 8.91 10.19
CA LEU A 466 5.81 10.11 10.83
C LEU A 466 4.81 9.77 11.95
N TRP A 467 3.93 8.78 11.70
CA TRP A 467 3.00 8.32 12.73
C TRP A 467 3.73 7.74 13.94
N VAL A 468 4.78 6.93 13.74
CA VAL A 468 5.59 6.39 14.84
C VAL A 468 6.27 7.52 15.64
N ASN A 469 6.82 8.53 14.97
CA ASN A 469 7.40 9.70 15.65
C ASN A 469 6.35 10.45 16.47
N SER A 470 5.16 10.65 15.94
CA SER A 470 4.04 11.26 16.67
C SER A 470 3.63 10.43 17.88
N LEU A 471 3.54 9.10 17.73
CA LEU A 471 3.18 8.17 18.80
C LEU A 471 4.19 8.16 19.94
N THR A 472 5.49 8.27 19.62
CA THR A 472 6.57 8.28 20.62
C THR A 472 6.86 9.66 21.19
N GLY A 473 6.35 10.73 20.55
CA GLY A 473 6.61 12.13 20.91
C GLY A 473 8.05 12.58 20.63
N LYS A 474 8.80 11.84 19.82
CA LYS A 474 10.21 12.07 19.48
C LYS A 474 10.56 11.38 18.16
N ASN A 475 11.76 11.65 17.63
CA ASN A 475 12.33 10.82 16.57
C ASN A 475 12.62 9.41 17.12
N ALA A 476 11.86 8.43 16.66
CA ALA A 476 11.94 7.07 17.16
C ALA A 476 13.30 6.42 16.84
N THR A 477 13.80 5.65 17.79
CA THR A 477 15.10 4.99 17.74
C THR A 477 14.93 3.48 17.64
N LEU A 478 16.02 2.76 17.36
CA LEU A 478 16.01 1.30 17.33
C LEU A 478 15.47 0.68 18.65
N GLN A 479 15.74 1.31 19.77
CA GLN A 479 15.28 0.86 21.10
C GLN A 479 13.75 0.92 21.25
N ASP A 480 13.07 1.76 20.46
CA ASP A 480 11.61 1.84 20.41
C ASP A 480 10.99 0.72 19.56
N GLY A 481 11.82 -0.04 18.82
CA GLY A 481 11.39 -1.11 17.90
C GLY A 481 11.26 -0.65 16.45
N VAL A 482 11.23 0.65 16.21
CA VAL A 482 11.22 1.29 14.89
C VAL A 482 12.21 2.44 14.90
N LYS A 483 13.22 2.39 14.05
CA LYS A 483 14.12 3.52 13.82
C LYS A 483 13.57 4.35 12.66
N VAL A 484 13.26 5.61 12.93
CA VAL A 484 12.84 6.57 11.89
C VAL A 484 14.02 7.47 11.54
N ILE A 485 14.44 7.44 10.28
CA ILE A 485 15.56 8.22 9.76
C ILE A 485 15.01 9.48 9.10
N HIS A 486 15.60 10.62 9.38
CA HIS A 486 15.32 11.84 8.64
C HIS A 486 15.86 11.73 7.21
N ARG A 487 14.97 11.88 6.22
CA ARG A 487 15.32 11.82 4.80
C ARG A 487 14.88 13.08 4.07
N THR A 488 15.73 13.57 3.17
CA THR A 488 15.46 14.72 2.29
C THR A 488 15.81 14.36 0.85
N ASP A 489 15.62 15.28 -0.09
CA ASP A 489 16.04 15.07 -1.48
C ASP A 489 17.57 14.94 -1.64
N TYR A 490 18.36 15.44 -0.66
CA TYR A 490 19.80 15.61 -0.82
C TYR A 490 20.68 14.90 0.22
N ASN A 491 20.11 14.29 1.25
CA ASN A 491 20.88 13.64 2.32
C ASN A 491 21.09 12.12 2.12
N TYR A 492 21.14 11.67 0.87
CA TYR A 492 21.32 10.26 0.52
C TYR A 492 22.49 9.58 1.25
N SER A 493 23.65 10.24 1.30
CA SER A 493 24.86 9.69 1.94
C SER A 493 24.68 9.52 3.45
N GLU A 494 24.07 10.51 4.11
CA GLU A 494 23.81 10.48 5.55
C GLU A 494 22.81 9.38 5.92
N VAL A 495 21.79 9.18 5.08
CA VAL A 495 20.81 8.08 5.25
C VAL A 495 21.51 6.72 5.13
N ALA A 496 22.38 6.54 4.13
CA ALA A 496 23.16 5.31 3.97
C ALA A 496 24.06 5.02 5.18
N ASP A 497 24.75 6.04 5.71
CA ASP A 497 25.55 5.91 6.92
C ASP A 497 24.70 5.58 8.15
N THR A 498 23.57 6.22 8.32
CA THR A 498 22.66 5.94 9.44
C THR A 498 22.11 4.52 9.40
N ILE A 499 21.76 4.00 8.22
CA ILE A 499 21.35 2.60 8.04
C ILE A 499 22.49 1.67 8.43
N LYS A 500 23.68 1.91 7.88
CA LYS A 500 24.90 1.12 8.17
C LYS A 500 25.18 1.09 9.67
N ASP A 501 25.18 2.25 10.34
CA ASP A 501 25.48 2.35 11.77
C ASP A 501 24.41 1.64 12.61
N THR A 502 23.14 1.74 12.23
CA THR A 502 22.05 1.04 12.93
C THR A 502 22.14 -0.47 12.80
N ILE A 503 22.51 -1.00 11.62
CA ILE A 503 22.71 -2.43 11.42
C ILE A 503 23.92 -2.91 12.24
N SER A 504 25.01 -2.15 12.24
CA SER A 504 26.21 -2.46 13.00
C SER A 504 25.94 -2.45 14.52
N GLU A 505 25.21 -1.44 15.03
CA GLU A 505 24.74 -1.39 16.41
C GLU A 505 23.93 -2.63 16.76
N PHE A 506 22.92 -2.96 15.93
CA PHE A 506 22.05 -4.13 16.16
C PHE A 506 22.83 -5.43 16.23
N SER A 507 23.90 -5.59 15.43
CA SER A 507 24.76 -6.78 15.41
C SER A 507 25.51 -7.02 16.73
N SER A 508 25.64 -5.98 17.55
CA SER A 508 26.38 -6.04 18.83
C SER A 508 25.47 -6.24 20.05
N LEU A 509 24.16 -6.21 19.87
CA LEU A 509 23.20 -6.31 20.95
C LEU A 509 23.10 -7.74 21.50
N THR A 510 22.86 -7.84 22.80
CA THR A 510 22.56 -9.09 23.46
C THR A 510 21.17 -9.61 23.13
N SER A 511 20.93 -10.90 23.30
CA SER A 511 19.61 -11.50 23.09
C SER A 511 18.51 -10.86 23.96
N THR A 512 18.85 -10.40 25.17
CA THR A 512 17.92 -9.70 26.07
C THR A 512 17.50 -8.35 25.50
N GLU A 513 18.45 -7.57 24.99
CA GLU A 513 18.18 -6.28 24.36
C GLU A 513 17.35 -6.45 23.08
N ILE A 514 17.72 -7.40 22.23
CA ILE A 514 16.97 -7.73 21.01
C ILE A 514 15.53 -8.11 21.34
N ASN A 515 15.30 -8.95 22.36
CA ASN A 515 13.96 -9.35 22.77
C ASN A 515 13.13 -8.17 23.29
N LYS A 516 13.75 -7.22 23.98
CA LYS A 516 13.08 -5.98 24.41
C LYS A 516 12.67 -5.12 23.22
N ILE A 517 13.56 -4.91 22.26
CA ILE A 517 13.29 -4.17 21.02
C ILE A 517 12.16 -4.82 20.24
N ARG A 518 12.16 -6.15 20.09
CA ARG A 518 11.10 -6.92 19.43
C ARG A 518 9.74 -6.76 20.10
N LYS A 519 9.73 -6.73 21.43
CA LYS A 519 8.50 -6.48 22.20
C LYS A 519 7.99 -5.05 21.96
N ASN A 520 8.88 -4.07 21.92
CA ASN A 520 8.52 -2.68 21.65
C ASN A 520 7.95 -2.52 20.22
N ALA A 521 8.55 -3.18 19.23
CA ALA A 521 8.04 -3.23 17.86
C ALA A 521 6.59 -3.77 17.81
N ALA A 522 6.33 -4.91 18.47
CA ALA A 522 4.99 -5.49 18.55
C ALA A 522 3.98 -4.57 19.27
N ASN A 523 4.42 -3.82 20.28
CA ASN A 523 3.56 -2.86 20.98
C ASN A 523 3.16 -1.67 20.10
N ILE A 524 4.03 -1.24 19.19
CA ILE A 524 3.70 -0.22 18.19
C ILE A 524 2.70 -0.79 17.19
N ALA A 525 2.93 -2.01 16.68
CA ALA A 525 2.04 -2.67 15.73
C ALA A 525 0.61 -2.79 16.27
N GLU A 526 0.45 -3.15 17.55
CA GLU A 526 -0.87 -3.27 18.20
C GLU A 526 -1.67 -1.96 18.11
N LYS A 527 -0.99 -0.81 18.23
CA LYS A 527 -1.65 0.51 18.15
C LYS A 527 -2.11 0.89 16.75
N ALA A 528 -1.65 0.21 15.72
CA ALA A 528 -2.08 0.39 14.34
C ALA A 528 -3.22 -0.54 13.91
N LEU A 529 -3.77 -1.35 14.80
CA LEU A 529 -4.91 -2.21 14.48
C LEU A 529 -6.16 -1.37 14.16
N TRP A 530 -7.02 -1.87 13.28
CA TRP A 530 -8.24 -1.19 12.87
C TRP A 530 -9.14 -0.80 14.03
N LYS A 531 -9.19 -1.58 15.11
CA LYS A 531 -9.94 -1.21 16.33
C LYS A 531 -9.55 0.16 16.91
N HIS A 532 -8.34 0.66 16.61
CA HIS A 532 -7.88 1.99 17.01
C HIS A 532 -8.08 3.01 15.91
N PHE A 533 -7.73 2.68 14.65
CA PHE A 533 -7.76 3.64 13.55
C PHE A 533 -9.16 3.87 12.96
N ILE A 534 -10.11 2.97 13.18
CA ILE A 534 -11.48 3.12 12.67
C ILE A 534 -12.17 4.39 13.19
N GLN A 535 -11.74 4.92 14.33
CA GLN A 535 -12.33 6.13 14.92
C GLN A 535 -12.18 7.35 14.02
N TYR A 536 -11.08 7.47 13.27
CA TYR A 536 -10.89 8.55 12.30
C TYR A 536 -11.90 8.49 11.15
N TYR A 537 -12.35 7.30 10.77
CA TYR A 537 -13.43 7.13 9.81
C TYR A 537 -14.76 7.61 10.35
N TYR A 538 -15.04 7.37 11.63
CA TYR A 538 -16.27 7.90 12.27
C TYR A 538 -16.25 9.43 12.33
N GLU A 539 -15.09 10.05 12.55
CA GLU A 539 -14.93 11.50 12.47
C GLU A 539 -15.19 12.02 11.04
N ALA A 540 -14.65 11.34 10.03
CA ALA A 540 -14.88 11.69 8.62
C ALA A 540 -16.37 11.56 8.25
N TYR A 541 -17.06 10.52 8.72
CA TYR A 541 -18.51 10.37 8.52
C TYR A 541 -19.32 11.51 9.17
N ASP A 542 -18.98 11.90 10.41
CA ASP A 542 -19.61 13.02 11.11
C ASP A 542 -19.44 14.33 10.34
N ILE A 543 -18.22 14.62 9.89
CA ILE A 543 -17.91 15.83 9.11
C ILE A 543 -18.71 15.84 7.80
N ALA A 544 -18.67 14.75 7.05
CA ALA A 544 -19.36 14.64 5.78
C ALA A 544 -20.88 14.82 5.94
N LEU A 545 -21.50 14.15 6.90
CA LEU A 545 -22.94 14.25 7.16
C LEU A 545 -23.35 15.68 7.59
N ARG A 546 -22.54 16.36 8.41
CA ARG A 546 -22.80 17.75 8.81
C ARG A 546 -22.68 18.72 7.64
N ASN A 547 -21.66 18.53 6.79
CA ASN A 547 -21.44 19.40 5.64
C ASN A 547 -22.49 19.20 4.55
N ALA A 548 -22.92 17.95 4.30
CA ALA A 548 -24.05 17.67 3.41
C ALA A 548 -25.34 18.34 3.90
N ALA A 549 -25.65 18.27 5.20
CA ALA A 549 -26.80 18.94 5.78
C ALA A 549 -26.74 20.47 5.63
N LYS A 550 -25.56 21.08 5.79
CA LYS A 550 -25.36 22.53 5.55
C LYS A 550 -25.57 22.87 4.07
N ARG A 551 -25.01 22.09 3.16
CA ARG A 551 -25.16 22.27 1.71
C ARG A 551 -26.64 22.25 1.30
N LEU A 552 -27.42 21.31 1.84
CA LEU A 552 -28.87 21.23 1.61
C LEU A 552 -29.63 22.43 2.17
N SER A 553 -29.19 23.04 3.26
CA SER A 553 -29.86 24.21 3.86
C SER A 553 -29.57 25.53 3.15
N LEU A 554 -28.55 25.56 2.26
CA LEU A 554 -28.16 26.74 1.49
C LEU A 554 -28.77 26.75 0.08
N ASN A 555 -29.28 25.61 -0.39
CA ASN A 555 -30.00 25.44 -1.64
C ASN A 555 -31.54 25.50 -1.39
#